data_c88453ae3728d5fda97b86017a54574b
#
_entry.id   c88453ae3728d5fda97b86017a54574b
#
_cell.length_a   1.000
_cell.length_b   1.000
_cell.length_c   1.000
_cell.angle_alpha   90.00
_cell.angle_beta   90.00
_cell.angle_gamma   90.00
#
_symmetry.space_group_name_H-M   'P 1'
#
loop_
_entity.id
_entity.type
_entity.pdbx_description
1 polymer ?
#
loop_
_entity_poly.entity_id
_entity_poly.type
_entity_poly.pdbx_seq_one_letter_code
_entity_poly.pdbx_strand_id
1 'polypeptide(L)'
;YDALNEKATEFDHIIKMGRTQMQDAVPIRLGQEFKAYSVAIMRDIHRMDKAMDEMRTLNMGGTAIGTGINADEGYLRRIVPNLTEISGMDFIQAFDLIDSTQNLDPFVAVSGAVKACAVTLSKMSNDLRLMSSGPRTGFGEINLPAKQNGSSIMPGKVNPVIPEVVNQVAFNIIGNDVTITMAAEAGQLELNAFEPIIFYCMFQSIDTLGYAVQTLVDNCIVGITANEERCRYLVENSVGIITAISPHLGYQKAADIAKKAIKTGESVRSLILKEKLMDEDELNRILDPIHMTEPGISGKDYLIKNKEKTGGKIFPPVKSSGHISYINMIFIFLNYSIDFNWIRTDL
;
A
#
# COMPACT_ATOMS: atom_id res chain seq x y z
N TYR A 1 -7.92 7.10 6.66
CA TYR A 1 -8.73 6.40 5.69
C TYR A 1 -9.71 7.36 4.99
N ASP A 2 -10.54 8.09 5.75
CA ASP A 2 -11.59 8.95 5.20
C ASP A 2 -11.02 10.07 4.32
N ALA A 3 -9.99 10.78 4.76
CA ALA A 3 -9.34 11.82 3.97
C ALA A 3 -8.79 11.31 2.62
N LEU A 4 -8.27 10.09 2.59
CA LEU A 4 -7.81 9.46 1.33
C LEU A 4 -8.98 9.10 0.40
N ASN A 5 -10.12 8.67 0.93
CA ASN A 5 -11.33 8.42 0.14
C ASN A 5 -11.94 9.71 -0.42
N GLU A 6 -11.94 10.79 0.36
CA GLU A 6 -12.36 12.10 -0.13
C GLU A 6 -11.48 12.55 -1.31
N LYS A 7 -10.15 12.45 -1.18
CA LYS A 7 -9.23 12.75 -2.27
C LYS A 7 -9.37 11.79 -3.47
N ALA A 8 -9.67 10.52 -3.21
CA ALA A 8 -9.96 9.57 -4.29
C ALA A 8 -11.18 10.01 -5.12
N THR A 9 -12.21 10.51 -4.47
CA THR A 9 -13.41 11.04 -5.15
C THR A 9 -13.12 12.35 -5.85
N GLU A 10 -12.41 13.28 -5.18
CA GLU A 10 -12.04 14.58 -5.73
C GLU A 10 -11.21 14.44 -7.02
N PHE A 11 -10.28 13.50 -7.07
CA PHE A 11 -9.34 13.33 -8.17
C PHE A 11 -9.73 12.24 -9.19
N ASP A 12 -10.93 11.67 -9.11
CA ASP A 12 -11.29 10.53 -9.97
C ASP A 12 -11.38 10.88 -11.46
N HIS A 13 -11.60 12.15 -11.78
CA HIS A 13 -11.64 12.64 -13.15
C HIS A 13 -10.27 12.96 -13.75
N ILE A 14 -9.19 12.95 -12.94
CA ILE A 14 -7.85 13.38 -13.36
C ILE A 14 -7.05 12.16 -13.82
N ILE A 15 -6.66 12.16 -15.08
CA ILE A 15 -5.83 11.12 -15.67
C ILE A 15 -4.35 11.47 -15.54
N LYS A 16 -3.56 10.54 -15.05
CA LYS A 16 -2.10 10.66 -14.96
C LYS A 16 -1.41 9.46 -15.60
N MET A 17 -0.11 9.56 -15.84
CA MET A 17 0.68 8.41 -16.26
C MET A 17 0.98 7.51 -15.06
N GLY A 18 0.54 6.25 -15.11
CA GLY A 18 0.95 5.22 -14.18
C GLY A 18 2.39 4.76 -14.46
N ARG A 19 3.13 4.44 -13.40
CA ARG A 19 4.54 4.03 -13.50
C ARG A 19 4.78 2.73 -12.76
N THR A 20 5.58 1.87 -13.37
CA THR A 20 6.14 0.67 -12.74
C THR A 20 7.66 0.74 -12.84
N GLN A 21 8.37 0.46 -11.74
CA GLN A 21 9.83 0.60 -11.69
C GLN A 21 10.34 1.98 -12.17
N MET A 22 9.56 3.04 -11.88
CA MET A 22 9.80 4.42 -12.31
C MET A 22 9.75 4.65 -13.83
N GLN A 23 9.36 3.66 -14.62
CA GLN A 23 9.16 3.79 -16.06
C GLN A 23 7.67 4.01 -16.39
N ASP A 24 7.39 4.72 -17.46
CA ASP A 24 6.04 4.90 -17.96
C ASP A 24 5.38 3.55 -18.26
N ALA A 25 4.18 3.35 -17.75
CA ALA A 25 3.42 2.13 -17.95
C ALA A 25 2.13 2.40 -18.74
N VAL A 26 1.03 2.62 -18.07
CA VAL A 26 -0.27 2.90 -18.68
C VAL A 26 -0.97 4.02 -17.91
N PRO A 27 -1.93 4.73 -18.51
CA PRO A 27 -2.73 5.72 -17.81
C PRO A 27 -3.48 5.13 -16.62
N ILE A 28 -3.63 5.93 -15.57
CA ILE A 28 -4.40 5.64 -14.35
C ILE A 28 -5.12 6.93 -13.93
N ARG A 29 -6.26 6.83 -13.28
CA ARG A 29 -6.87 7.99 -12.62
C ARG A 29 -6.14 8.28 -11.30
N LEU A 30 -5.87 9.55 -11.05
CA LEU A 30 -5.26 9.96 -9.77
C LEU A 30 -6.13 9.54 -8.59
N GLY A 31 -7.46 9.58 -8.75
CA GLY A 31 -8.40 9.07 -7.76
C GLY A 31 -8.24 7.58 -7.47
N GLN A 32 -7.94 6.75 -8.48
CA GLN A 32 -7.65 5.31 -8.27
C GLN A 32 -6.39 5.10 -7.42
N GLU A 33 -5.38 5.94 -7.58
CA GLU A 33 -4.14 5.89 -6.78
C GLU A 33 -4.43 6.22 -5.31
N PHE A 34 -5.16 7.31 -5.04
CA PHE A 34 -5.59 7.65 -3.67
C PHE A 34 -6.52 6.58 -3.08
N LYS A 35 -7.39 5.98 -3.89
CA LYS A 35 -8.22 4.85 -3.46
C LYS A 35 -7.38 3.64 -3.07
N ALA A 36 -6.33 3.33 -3.81
CA ALA A 36 -5.42 2.25 -3.47
C ALA A 36 -4.72 2.50 -2.12
N TYR A 37 -4.32 3.75 -1.82
CA TYR A 37 -3.80 4.11 -0.50
C TYR A 37 -4.83 3.90 0.61
N SER A 38 -6.08 4.33 0.41
CA SER A 38 -7.14 4.14 1.41
C SER A 38 -7.40 2.66 1.69
N VAL A 39 -7.40 1.81 0.66
CA VAL A 39 -7.56 0.35 0.80
C VAL A 39 -6.39 -0.27 1.57
N ALA A 40 -5.16 0.21 1.37
CA ALA A 40 -4.01 -0.24 2.15
C ALA A 40 -4.17 0.11 3.64
N ILE A 41 -4.58 1.33 3.96
CA ILE A 41 -4.86 1.75 5.35
C ILE A 41 -5.99 0.94 5.97
N MET A 42 -7.04 0.63 5.23
CA MET A 42 -8.12 -0.24 5.72
C MET A 42 -7.59 -1.62 6.13
N ARG A 43 -6.69 -2.21 5.36
CA ARG A 43 -6.05 -3.49 5.74
C ARG A 43 -5.19 -3.36 7.01
N ASP A 44 -4.54 -2.21 7.21
CA ASP A 44 -3.76 -1.97 8.41
C ASP A 44 -4.64 -1.80 9.65
N ILE A 45 -5.81 -1.13 9.52
CA ILE A 45 -6.80 -1.05 10.59
C ILE A 45 -7.24 -2.46 11.01
N HIS A 46 -7.64 -3.32 10.05
CA HIS A 46 -8.03 -4.69 10.35
C HIS A 46 -6.90 -5.53 10.96
N ARG A 47 -5.64 -5.28 10.55
CA ARG A 47 -4.49 -5.99 11.12
C ARG A 47 -4.25 -5.60 12.57
N MET A 48 -4.34 -4.31 12.88
CA MET A 48 -4.22 -3.81 14.26
C MET A 48 -5.36 -4.30 15.14
N ASP A 49 -6.59 -4.29 14.62
CA ASP A 49 -7.76 -4.80 15.33
C ASP A 49 -7.59 -6.27 15.72
N LYS A 50 -7.15 -7.12 14.79
CA LYS A 50 -6.83 -8.53 15.09
C LYS A 50 -5.67 -8.68 16.08
N ALA A 51 -4.65 -7.85 15.99
CA ALA A 51 -3.52 -7.91 16.91
C ALA A 51 -3.92 -7.50 18.34
N MET A 52 -4.92 -6.63 18.50
CA MET A 52 -5.47 -6.28 19.81
C MET A 52 -6.11 -7.48 20.52
N ASP A 53 -6.64 -8.47 19.79
CA ASP A 53 -7.19 -9.68 20.41
C ASP A 53 -6.14 -10.48 21.18
N GLU A 54 -4.89 -10.48 20.73
CA GLU A 54 -3.76 -11.13 21.43
C GLU A 54 -3.53 -10.52 22.82
N MET A 55 -3.77 -9.21 22.98
CA MET A 55 -3.58 -8.49 24.24
C MET A 55 -4.73 -8.67 25.25
N ARG A 56 -5.80 -9.37 24.89
CA ARG A 56 -6.92 -9.61 25.78
C ARG A 56 -6.67 -10.75 26.77
N THR A 57 -5.67 -11.59 26.50
CA THR A 57 -5.29 -12.71 27.38
C THR A 57 -4.33 -12.23 28.45
N LEU A 58 -4.70 -12.43 29.72
CA LEU A 58 -3.97 -11.90 30.87
C LEU A 58 -3.42 -13.02 31.75
N ASN A 59 -2.21 -12.83 32.27
CA ASN A 59 -1.57 -13.71 33.27
C ASN A 59 -1.90 -13.33 34.73
N MET A 60 -2.97 -12.56 34.94
CA MET A 60 -3.35 -12.05 36.25
C MET A 60 -3.59 -13.18 37.25
N GLY A 61 -2.91 -13.13 38.40
CA GLY A 61 -2.99 -14.14 39.44
C GLY A 61 -1.88 -15.18 39.36
N GLY A 62 -1.02 -15.15 38.33
CA GLY A 62 0.12 -16.10 38.19
C GLY A 62 1.14 -16.01 39.33
N THR A 63 1.17 -14.91 40.06
CA THR A 63 2.11 -14.59 41.16
C THR A 63 3.57 -14.63 40.70
N ALA A 64 4.42 -15.48 41.29
CA ALA A 64 5.85 -15.44 41.03
C ALA A 64 6.26 -16.03 39.68
N ILE A 65 5.71 -17.20 39.33
CA ILE A 65 6.10 -17.97 38.14
C ILE A 65 4.89 -18.58 37.40
N GLY A 66 3.70 -18.06 37.61
CA GLY A 66 2.48 -18.58 36.99
C GLY A 66 1.74 -19.69 37.76
N THR A 67 2.25 -20.16 38.88
CA THR A 67 1.60 -21.22 39.66
C THR A 67 0.51 -20.75 40.60
N GLY A 68 0.34 -19.42 40.75
CA GLY A 68 -0.64 -18.86 41.68
C GLY A 68 -0.34 -19.10 43.15
N ILE A 69 0.91 -19.44 43.52
CA ILE A 69 1.29 -19.71 44.88
C ILE A 69 0.98 -18.55 45.82
N ASN A 70 0.39 -18.84 46.96
CA ASN A 70 -0.07 -17.86 47.97
C ASN A 70 -1.21 -16.93 47.50
N ALA A 71 -1.80 -17.16 46.35
CA ALA A 71 -3.02 -16.46 45.94
C ALA A 71 -4.28 -17.21 46.44
N ASP A 72 -5.27 -16.45 46.91
CA ASP A 72 -6.58 -17.02 47.28
C ASP A 72 -7.31 -17.49 46.02
N GLU A 73 -7.92 -18.65 46.04
CA GLU A 73 -8.65 -19.20 44.87
C GLU A 73 -9.81 -18.32 44.43
N GLY A 74 -10.47 -17.61 45.36
CA GLY A 74 -11.54 -16.67 45.05
C GLY A 74 -11.02 -15.43 44.33
N TYR A 75 -9.77 -14.99 44.63
CA TYR A 75 -9.10 -13.95 43.90
C TYR A 75 -8.82 -14.40 42.47
N LEU A 76 -8.20 -15.57 42.29
CA LEU A 76 -7.85 -16.11 40.97
C LEU A 76 -9.07 -16.22 40.05
N ARG A 77 -10.22 -16.64 40.58
CA ARG A 77 -11.46 -16.77 39.81
C ARG A 77 -12.10 -15.44 39.42
N ARG A 78 -11.85 -14.36 40.18
CA ARG A 78 -12.58 -13.09 40.02
C ARG A 78 -11.77 -11.95 39.41
N ILE A 79 -10.44 -12.03 39.41
CA ILE A 79 -9.59 -10.91 39.03
C ILE A 79 -9.83 -10.49 37.57
N VAL A 80 -9.83 -11.42 36.62
CA VAL A 80 -10.04 -11.10 35.20
C VAL A 80 -11.50 -10.70 34.90
N PRO A 81 -12.55 -11.40 35.41
CA PRO A 81 -13.93 -10.93 35.31
C PRO A 81 -14.13 -9.51 35.85
N ASN A 82 -13.55 -9.17 37.02
CA ASN A 82 -13.67 -7.83 37.59
C ASN A 82 -12.95 -6.78 36.71
N LEU A 83 -11.79 -7.11 36.13
CA LEU A 83 -11.11 -6.23 35.19
C LEU A 83 -11.93 -6.00 33.93
N THR A 84 -12.59 -7.03 33.41
CA THR A 84 -13.53 -6.93 32.29
C THR A 84 -14.69 -5.98 32.62
N GLU A 85 -15.31 -6.14 33.78
CA GLU A 85 -16.40 -5.28 34.23
C GLU A 85 -15.96 -3.82 34.38
N ILE A 86 -14.83 -3.57 35.05
CA ILE A 86 -14.33 -2.21 35.32
C ILE A 86 -13.87 -1.51 34.05
N SER A 87 -13.18 -2.22 33.15
CA SER A 87 -12.60 -1.63 31.93
C SER A 87 -13.58 -1.54 30.76
N GLY A 88 -14.63 -2.38 30.76
CA GLY A 88 -15.53 -2.56 29.61
C GLY A 88 -14.86 -3.31 28.44
N MET A 89 -13.68 -3.91 28.64
CA MET A 89 -12.95 -4.69 27.63
C MET A 89 -13.05 -6.19 27.98
N ASP A 90 -13.30 -7.03 26.98
CA ASP A 90 -13.42 -8.47 27.14
C ASP A 90 -12.04 -9.13 27.35
N PHE A 91 -11.55 -9.13 28.60
CA PHE A 91 -10.34 -9.83 28.97
C PHE A 91 -10.59 -11.32 29.26
N ILE A 92 -9.58 -12.13 29.00
CA ILE A 92 -9.60 -13.58 29.16
C ILE A 92 -8.46 -13.97 30.08
N GLN A 93 -8.73 -14.87 31.04
CA GLN A 93 -7.67 -15.51 31.83
C GLN A 93 -6.84 -16.40 30.91
N ALA A 94 -5.52 -16.31 30.95
CA ALA A 94 -4.65 -17.19 30.21
C ALA A 94 -4.92 -18.66 30.56
N PHE A 95 -4.87 -19.54 29.56
CA PHE A 95 -5.08 -20.98 29.76
C PHE A 95 -4.00 -21.58 30.65
N ASP A 96 -2.76 -21.14 30.49
CA ASP A 96 -1.63 -21.48 31.32
C ASP A 96 -0.92 -20.20 31.79
N LEU A 97 -0.96 -19.94 33.10
CA LEU A 97 -0.36 -18.74 33.66
C LEU A 97 1.19 -18.82 33.72
N ILE A 98 1.78 -20.02 33.66
CA ILE A 98 3.22 -20.20 33.59
C ILE A 98 3.70 -19.78 32.21
N ASP A 99 3.00 -20.20 31.15
CA ASP A 99 3.27 -19.79 29.79
C ASP A 99 3.20 -18.27 29.64
N SER A 100 2.10 -17.65 30.05
CA SER A 100 1.89 -16.22 29.92
C SER A 100 2.69 -15.33 30.88
N THR A 101 3.46 -15.93 31.81
CA THR A 101 4.44 -15.22 32.64
C THR A 101 5.81 -15.15 31.96
N GLN A 102 6.13 -16.08 31.08
CA GLN A 102 7.44 -16.16 30.43
C GLN A 102 7.42 -15.74 28.96
N ASN A 103 6.31 -15.90 28.25
CA ASN A 103 6.20 -15.60 26.83
C ASN A 103 5.50 -14.27 26.56
N LEU A 104 6.13 -13.42 25.76
CA LEU A 104 5.67 -12.06 25.41
C LEU A 104 5.40 -11.89 23.90
N ASP A 105 5.10 -13.00 23.22
CA ASP A 105 4.77 -13.03 21.80
C ASP A 105 3.54 -12.18 21.43
N PRO A 106 2.50 -11.93 22.28
CA PRO A 106 1.44 -11.00 21.96
C PRO A 106 1.93 -9.58 21.69
N PHE A 107 2.96 -9.12 22.41
CA PHE A 107 3.57 -7.81 22.16
C PHE A 107 4.30 -7.76 20.81
N VAL A 108 4.91 -8.87 20.39
CA VAL A 108 5.55 -8.99 19.07
C VAL A 108 4.49 -8.92 17.96
N ALA A 109 3.34 -9.57 18.14
CA ALA A 109 2.22 -9.53 17.19
C ALA A 109 1.69 -8.11 17.02
N VAL A 110 1.44 -7.39 18.11
CA VAL A 110 0.98 -5.98 18.08
C VAL A 110 2.03 -5.07 17.46
N SER A 111 3.30 -5.20 17.87
CA SER A 111 4.41 -4.44 17.30
C SER A 111 4.53 -4.66 15.80
N GLY A 112 4.40 -5.91 15.35
CA GLY A 112 4.39 -6.27 13.93
C GLY A 112 3.26 -5.60 13.15
N ALA A 113 2.07 -5.49 13.75
CA ALA A 113 0.93 -4.80 13.13
C ALA A 113 1.17 -3.28 13.02
N VAL A 114 1.68 -2.65 14.09
CA VAL A 114 2.05 -1.23 14.12
C VAL A 114 3.15 -0.94 13.08
N LYS A 115 4.19 -1.76 13.02
CA LYS A 115 5.25 -1.69 12.00
C LYS A 115 4.68 -1.79 10.59
N ALA A 116 3.77 -2.72 10.32
CA ALA A 116 3.18 -2.87 9.00
C ALA A 116 2.43 -1.61 8.55
N CYS A 117 1.68 -0.96 9.46
CA CYS A 117 1.03 0.32 9.20
C CYS A 117 2.08 1.42 8.92
N ALA A 118 3.13 1.51 9.72
CA ALA A 118 4.22 2.47 9.50
C ALA A 118 4.89 2.30 8.13
N VAL A 119 5.10 1.07 7.67
CA VAL A 119 5.63 0.75 6.34
C VAL A 119 4.68 1.21 5.24
N THR A 120 3.37 0.97 5.38
CA THR A 120 2.36 1.44 4.43
C THR A 120 2.37 2.96 4.30
N LEU A 121 2.36 3.67 5.43
CA LEU A 121 2.39 5.14 5.47
C LEU A 121 3.70 5.70 4.91
N SER A 122 4.83 5.06 5.18
CA SER A 122 6.13 5.45 4.63
C SER A 122 6.18 5.29 3.10
N LYS A 123 5.65 4.19 2.58
CA LYS A 123 5.54 3.96 1.12
C LYS A 123 4.66 5.03 0.47
N MET A 124 3.49 5.29 1.01
CA MET A 124 2.60 6.35 0.53
C MET A 124 3.27 7.73 0.57
N SER A 125 3.97 8.04 1.65
CA SER A 125 4.72 9.29 1.79
C SER A 125 5.81 9.45 0.72
N ASN A 126 6.50 8.37 0.33
CA ASN A 126 7.46 8.38 -0.76
C ASN A 126 6.79 8.68 -2.10
N ASP A 127 5.62 8.10 -2.37
CA ASP A 127 4.87 8.38 -3.59
C ASP A 127 4.41 9.84 -3.66
N LEU A 128 3.87 10.38 -2.57
CA LEU A 128 3.46 11.79 -2.49
C LEU A 128 4.63 12.73 -2.75
N ARG A 129 5.82 12.42 -2.20
CA ARG A 129 7.05 13.19 -2.46
C ARG A 129 7.48 13.13 -3.91
N LEU A 130 7.37 11.97 -4.56
CA LEU A 130 7.69 11.80 -5.97
C LEU A 130 6.70 12.56 -6.86
N MET A 131 5.39 12.37 -6.65
CA MET A 131 4.36 13.05 -7.45
C MET A 131 4.44 14.57 -7.32
N SER A 132 4.84 15.10 -6.16
CA SER A 132 5.00 16.54 -5.92
C SER A 132 6.36 17.09 -6.31
N SER A 133 7.29 16.26 -6.80
CA SER A 133 8.66 16.68 -7.13
C SER A 133 8.71 17.71 -8.25
N GLY A 134 9.63 18.64 -8.14
CA GLY A 134 9.84 19.67 -9.15
C GLY A 134 9.74 21.09 -8.58
N PRO A 135 8.84 21.95 -9.08
CA PRO A 135 7.70 21.70 -9.97
C PRO A 135 8.01 21.56 -11.47
N ARG A 136 9.14 22.08 -11.95
CA ARG A 136 9.42 22.12 -13.41
C ARG A 136 10.26 20.94 -13.92
N THR A 137 11.19 20.47 -13.09
CA THR A 137 12.17 19.42 -13.46
C THR A 137 11.89 18.07 -12.81
N GLY A 138 10.74 17.92 -12.15
CA GLY A 138 10.24 16.67 -11.59
C GLY A 138 8.88 16.29 -12.16
N PHE A 139 8.14 15.44 -11.47
CA PHE A 139 6.83 14.99 -11.93
C PHE A 139 5.82 16.14 -11.91
N GLY A 140 5.72 16.83 -10.78
CA GLY A 140 4.83 17.99 -10.65
C GLY A 140 3.35 17.64 -10.87
N GLU A 141 2.93 16.42 -10.57
CA GLU A 141 1.56 15.93 -10.79
C GLU A 141 0.59 16.43 -9.71
N ILE A 142 1.11 16.65 -8.50
CA ILE A 142 0.36 17.20 -7.37
C ILE A 142 1.15 18.30 -6.68
N ASN A 143 0.45 19.13 -5.89
CA ASN A 143 1.08 20.08 -4.97
C ASN A 143 0.74 19.71 -3.54
N LEU A 144 1.75 19.75 -2.66
CA LEU A 144 1.58 19.59 -1.22
C LEU A 144 1.47 20.96 -0.54
N PRO A 145 0.72 21.09 0.56
CA PRO A 145 0.67 22.32 1.34
C PRO A 145 2.06 22.74 1.82
N ALA A 146 2.38 24.04 1.69
CA ALA A 146 3.61 24.60 2.24
C ALA A 146 3.51 24.72 3.75
N LYS A 147 4.22 23.86 4.50
CA LYS A 147 4.19 23.81 5.97
C LYS A 147 5.51 24.23 6.63
N GLN A 148 6.49 24.56 5.83
CA GLN A 148 7.78 25.09 6.29
C GLN A 148 8.21 26.23 5.37
N ASN A 149 8.84 27.25 5.93
CA ASN A 149 9.55 28.24 5.14
C ASN A 149 10.56 27.52 4.24
N GLY A 150 10.55 27.84 2.96
CA GLY A 150 11.51 27.28 2.01
C GLY A 150 12.95 27.62 2.41
N SER A 151 13.90 27.13 1.62
CA SER A 151 15.31 27.44 1.82
C SER A 151 15.55 28.97 1.82
N SER A 152 16.32 29.46 2.77
CA SER A 152 16.76 30.87 2.79
C SER A 152 17.60 31.25 1.55
N ILE A 153 18.16 30.24 0.87
CA ILE A 153 19.03 30.41 -0.31
C ILE A 153 18.25 30.22 -1.62
N MET A 154 17.11 29.50 -1.59
CA MET A 154 16.31 29.18 -2.77
C MET A 154 14.86 29.65 -2.60
N PRO A 155 14.55 30.92 -2.92
CA PRO A 155 13.21 31.46 -2.77
C PRO A 155 12.18 30.65 -3.56
N GLY A 156 11.02 30.39 -2.98
CA GLY A 156 9.93 29.64 -3.59
C GLY A 156 10.07 28.12 -3.58
N LYS A 157 11.14 27.56 -3.00
CA LYS A 157 11.27 26.12 -2.82
C LYS A 157 10.39 25.64 -1.67
N VAL A 158 9.42 24.78 -1.98
CA VAL A 158 8.57 24.08 -1.00
C VAL A 158 9.06 22.65 -0.83
N ASN A 159 9.44 22.25 0.38
CA ASN A 159 9.86 20.90 0.67
C ASN A 159 8.68 20.06 1.18
N PRO A 160 8.61 18.76 0.87
CA PRO A 160 7.56 17.84 1.31
C PRO A 160 7.78 17.36 2.75
N VAL A 161 7.91 18.29 3.70
CA VAL A 161 8.38 18.02 5.07
C VAL A 161 7.45 17.13 5.88
N ILE A 162 6.13 17.18 5.65
CA ILE A 162 5.18 16.33 6.38
C ILE A 162 5.34 14.84 5.98
N PRO A 163 5.35 14.47 4.69
CA PRO A 163 5.72 13.10 4.29
C PRO A 163 7.10 12.66 4.81
N GLU A 164 8.09 13.56 4.88
CA GLU A 164 9.41 13.25 5.43
C GLU A 164 9.38 12.95 6.93
N VAL A 165 8.56 13.66 7.71
CA VAL A 165 8.32 13.34 9.13
C VAL A 165 7.72 11.94 9.28
N VAL A 166 6.73 11.59 8.45
CA VAL A 166 6.12 10.25 8.47
C VAL A 166 7.15 9.16 8.16
N ASN A 167 8.04 9.39 7.18
CA ASN A 167 9.12 8.44 6.89
C ASN A 167 10.03 8.24 8.12
N GLN A 168 10.44 9.32 8.81
CA GLN A 168 11.31 9.25 9.99
C GLN A 168 10.64 8.52 11.16
N VAL A 169 9.36 8.79 11.41
CA VAL A 169 8.57 8.06 12.42
C VAL A 169 8.51 6.56 12.06
N ALA A 170 8.27 6.23 10.79
CA ALA A 170 8.27 4.83 10.36
C ALA A 170 9.63 4.13 10.58
N PHE A 171 10.75 4.81 10.31
CA PHE A 171 12.07 4.25 10.57
C PHE A 171 12.30 3.96 12.05
N ASN A 172 11.85 4.85 12.93
CA ASN A 172 11.94 4.67 14.38
C ASN A 172 11.08 3.47 14.85
N ILE A 173 9.84 3.35 14.36
CA ILE A 173 8.93 2.24 14.68
C ILE A 173 9.52 0.91 14.23
N ILE A 174 10.13 0.85 13.04
CA ILE A 174 10.80 -0.37 12.56
C ILE A 174 11.96 -0.76 13.49
N GLY A 175 12.73 0.21 13.97
CA GLY A 175 13.81 -0.02 14.94
C GLY A 175 13.27 -0.52 16.30
N ASN A 176 12.19 0.07 16.79
CA ASN A 176 11.53 -0.34 18.03
C ASN A 176 10.96 -1.77 17.94
N ASP A 177 10.40 -2.17 16.79
CA ASP A 177 9.90 -3.52 16.56
C ASP A 177 11.02 -4.58 16.68
N VAL A 178 12.21 -4.28 16.17
CA VAL A 178 13.38 -5.14 16.36
C VAL A 178 13.73 -5.25 17.85
N THR A 179 13.73 -4.14 18.58
CA THR A 179 14.00 -4.13 20.02
C THR A 179 12.97 -4.96 20.79
N ILE A 180 11.68 -4.81 20.48
CA ILE A 180 10.59 -5.60 21.10
C ILE A 180 10.77 -7.09 20.83
N THR A 181 11.08 -7.47 19.58
CA THR A 181 11.31 -8.85 19.18
C THR A 181 12.49 -9.47 19.98
N MET A 182 13.61 -8.74 20.07
CA MET A 182 14.78 -9.17 20.83
C MET A 182 14.48 -9.31 22.34
N ALA A 183 13.73 -8.39 22.89
CA ALA A 183 13.36 -8.41 24.31
C ALA A 183 12.38 -9.56 24.64
N ALA A 184 11.44 -9.85 23.73
CA ALA A 184 10.53 -10.99 23.89
C ALA A 184 11.27 -12.33 23.83
N GLU A 185 12.25 -12.46 22.90
CA GLU A 185 13.07 -13.67 22.77
C GLU A 185 14.02 -13.89 23.97
N ALA A 186 14.47 -12.83 24.63
CA ALA A 186 15.47 -12.89 25.69
C ALA A 186 14.95 -13.41 27.05
N GLY A 187 13.66 -13.75 27.18
CA GLY A 187 13.09 -14.37 28.37
C GLY A 187 13.82 -15.68 28.72
N GLN A 188 13.95 -15.97 30.03
CA GLN A 188 14.63 -17.16 30.49
C GLN A 188 13.78 -17.90 31.53
N LEU A 189 13.56 -19.19 31.25
CA LEU A 189 12.76 -20.07 32.12
C LEU A 189 11.37 -19.50 32.41
N GLU A 190 10.98 -19.30 33.64
CA GLU A 190 9.59 -19.01 34.03
C GLU A 190 9.26 -17.51 34.08
N LEU A 191 10.13 -16.61 33.55
CA LEU A 191 9.88 -15.16 33.53
C LEU A 191 10.60 -14.48 32.37
N ASN A 192 9.94 -13.53 31.75
CA ASN A 192 10.60 -12.53 30.91
C ASN A 192 10.74 -11.21 31.71
N ALA A 193 11.98 -10.81 32.00
CA ALA A 193 12.30 -9.61 32.75
C ALA A 193 12.44 -8.34 31.89
N PHE A 194 12.21 -8.44 30.58
CA PHE A 194 12.47 -7.35 29.63
C PHE A 194 11.21 -6.56 29.24
N GLU A 195 10.08 -6.75 29.93
CA GLU A 195 8.86 -5.97 29.73
C GLU A 195 9.07 -4.44 29.73
N PRO A 196 9.90 -3.85 30.62
CA PRO A 196 10.07 -2.40 30.64
C PRO A 196 10.51 -1.80 29.31
N ILE A 197 11.44 -2.44 28.59
CA ILE A 197 11.86 -1.95 27.28
C ILE A 197 10.81 -2.23 26.19
N ILE A 198 10.06 -3.33 26.29
CA ILE A 198 8.94 -3.64 25.40
C ILE A 198 7.89 -2.53 25.52
N PHE A 199 7.45 -2.20 26.73
CA PHE A 199 6.44 -1.15 26.95
C PHE A 199 6.92 0.22 26.50
N TYR A 200 8.18 0.57 26.81
CA TYR A 200 8.75 1.83 26.35
C TYR A 200 8.70 1.95 24.80
N CYS A 201 9.21 0.95 24.09
CA CYS A 201 9.24 0.95 22.64
C CYS A 201 7.83 0.89 22.03
N MET A 202 6.92 0.10 22.63
CA MET A 202 5.54 -0.05 22.17
C MET A 202 4.76 1.26 22.30
N PHE A 203 4.73 1.86 23.47
CA PHE A 203 3.98 3.10 23.71
C PHE A 203 4.55 4.24 22.88
N GLN A 204 5.89 4.38 22.81
CA GLN A 204 6.51 5.37 21.93
C GLN A 204 6.08 5.17 20.47
N SER A 205 6.05 3.93 19.98
CA SER A 205 5.66 3.62 18.59
C SER A 205 4.20 3.97 18.32
N ILE A 206 3.29 3.62 19.23
CA ILE A 206 1.86 3.90 19.10
C ILE A 206 1.61 5.41 19.13
N ASP A 207 2.18 6.13 20.10
CA ASP A 207 1.98 7.57 20.24
C ASP A 207 2.53 8.35 19.05
N THR A 208 3.78 8.05 18.66
CA THR A 208 4.40 8.74 17.52
C THR A 208 3.70 8.44 16.20
N LEU A 209 3.21 7.19 16.00
CA LEU A 209 2.40 6.85 14.83
C LEU A 209 1.09 7.64 14.81
N GLY A 210 0.39 7.73 15.94
CA GLY A 210 -0.85 8.48 16.05
C GLY A 210 -0.65 9.96 15.67
N TYR A 211 0.37 10.61 16.22
CA TYR A 211 0.69 12.01 15.87
C TYR A 211 1.13 12.18 14.42
N ALA A 212 1.89 11.22 13.87
CA ALA A 212 2.30 11.24 12.47
C ALA A 212 1.11 11.13 11.52
N VAL A 213 0.15 10.24 11.82
CA VAL A 213 -1.09 10.08 11.06
C VAL A 213 -1.92 11.36 11.09
N GLN A 214 -2.15 11.93 12.29
CA GLN A 214 -2.91 13.18 12.43
C GLN A 214 -2.25 14.32 11.64
N THR A 215 -0.93 14.48 11.79
CA THR A 215 -0.17 15.50 11.05
C THR A 215 -0.22 15.27 9.54
N LEU A 216 -0.14 14.02 9.08
CA LEU A 216 -0.24 13.69 7.66
C LEU A 216 -1.60 14.08 7.08
N VAL A 217 -2.69 13.83 7.81
CA VAL A 217 -4.04 14.22 7.39
C VAL A 217 -4.17 15.74 7.34
N ASP A 218 -3.95 16.42 8.47
CA ASP A 218 -4.28 17.83 8.64
C ASP A 218 -3.34 18.77 7.87
N ASN A 219 -2.09 18.38 7.74
CA ASN A 219 -1.04 19.22 7.20
C ASN A 219 -0.55 18.81 5.79
N CYS A 220 -1.03 17.68 5.27
CA CYS A 220 -0.67 17.23 3.94
C CYS A 220 -1.91 16.81 3.14
N ILE A 221 -2.55 15.67 3.45
CA ILE A 221 -3.54 15.04 2.57
C ILE A 221 -4.72 15.96 2.24
N VAL A 222 -5.33 16.58 3.25
CA VAL A 222 -6.50 17.46 3.06
C VAL A 222 -6.20 18.61 2.10
N GLY A 223 -4.98 19.14 2.13
CA GLY A 223 -4.58 20.29 1.31
C GLY A 223 -3.88 19.94 0.00
N ILE A 224 -3.80 18.67 -0.39
CA ILE A 224 -3.24 18.28 -1.70
C ILE A 224 -4.12 18.82 -2.82
N THR A 225 -3.50 19.41 -3.84
CA THR A 225 -4.14 19.78 -5.11
C THR A 225 -3.47 19.05 -6.26
N ALA A 226 -4.21 18.79 -7.33
CA ALA A 226 -3.66 18.16 -8.52
C ALA A 226 -3.28 19.19 -9.59
N ASN A 227 -2.22 18.92 -10.35
CA ASN A 227 -1.83 19.68 -11.53
C ASN A 227 -2.36 18.96 -12.79
N GLU A 228 -3.64 19.12 -13.07
CA GLU A 228 -4.34 18.39 -14.13
C GLU A 228 -3.68 18.57 -15.50
N GLU A 229 -3.30 19.80 -15.86
CA GLU A 229 -2.61 20.07 -17.14
C GLU A 229 -1.27 19.32 -17.22
N ARG A 230 -0.54 19.26 -16.11
CA ARG A 230 0.72 18.53 -16.07
C ARG A 230 0.50 17.02 -16.20
N CYS A 231 -0.48 16.48 -15.52
CA CYS A 231 -0.86 15.08 -15.62
C CYS A 231 -1.23 14.72 -17.07
N ARG A 232 -2.08 15.52 -17.71
CA ARG A 232 -2.49 15.34 -19.10
C ARG A 232 -1.30 15.43 -20.07
N TYR A 233 -0.45 16.46 -19.93
CA TYR A 233 0.75 16.59 -20.74
C TYR A 233 1.65 15.34 -20.68
N LEU A 234 1.85 14.79 -19.49
CA LEU A 234 2.68 13.59 -19.32
C LEU A 234 2.06 12.35 -19.99
N VAL A 235 0.74 12.19 -19.93
CA VAL A 235 0.03 11.10 -20.62
C VAL A 235 0.13 11.23 -22.14
N GLU A 236 -0.16 12.42 -22.68
CA GLU A 236 -0.16 12.68 -24.12
C GLU A 236 1.22 12.50 -24.76
N ASN A 237 2.28 12.77 -24.01
CA ASN A 237 3.67 12.65 -24.47
C ASN A 237 4.33 11.32 -24.11
N SER A 238 3.65 10.44 -23.36
CA SER A 238 4.18 9.13 -23.03
C SER A 238 3.99 8.14 -24.17
N VAL A 239 4.97 7.26 -24.33
CA VAL A 239 4.82 6.11 -25.23
C VAL A 239 3.95 5.00 -24.63
N GLY A 240 3.61 5.07 -23.33
CA GLY A 240 2.80 4.08 -22.63
C GLY A 240 1.37 3.93 -23.21
N ILE A 241 0.83 4.98 -23.84
CA ILE A 241 -0.49 4.94 -24.50
C ILE A 241 -0.54 3.92 -25.65
N ILE A 242 0.60 3.50 -26.20
CA ILE A 242 0.66 2.45 -27.24
C ILE A 242 0.04 1.14 -26.79
N THR A 243 0.02 0.87 -25.48
CA THR A 243 -0.57 -0.33 -24.91
C THR A 243 -2.06 -0.46 -25.22
N ALA A 244 -2.80 0.66 -25.21
CA ALA A 244 -4.21 0.69 -25.57
C ALA A 244 -4.42 0.41 -27.07
N ILE A 245 -3.47 0.76 -27.92
CA ILE A 245 -3.52 0.61 -29.36
C ILE A 245 -3.08 -0.79 -29.81
N SER A 246 -2.22 -1.46 -29.03
CA SER A 246 -1.64 -2.76 -29.36
C SER A 246 -2.68 -3.85 -29.76
N PRO A 247 -3.86 -3.96 -29.12
CA PRO A 247 -4.89 -4.90 -29.53
C PRO A 247 -5.46 -4.65 -30.95
N HIS A 248 -5.38 -3.41 -31.42
CA HIS A 248 -5.94 -2.97 -32.71
C HIS A 248 -4.93 -3.11 -33.86
N LEU A 249 -3.66 -2.77 -33.63
CA LEU A 249 -2.59 -2.85 -34.63
C LEU A 249 -1.83 -4.16 -34.64
N GLY A 250 -1.90 -4.92 -33.54
CA GLY A 250 -1.03 -6.05 -33.27
C GLY A 250 0.32 -5.62 -32.66
N TYR A 251 0.92 -6.54 -31.89
CA TYR A 251 2.11 -6.25 -31.07
C TYR A 251 3.29 -5.70 -31.87
N GLN A 252 3.61 -6.28 -33.03
CA GLN A 252 4.79 -5.88 -33.81
C GLN A 252 4.69 -4.44 -34.30
N LYS A 253 3.56 -4.06 -34.90
CA LYS A 253 3.34 -2.67 -35.38
C LYS A 253 3.33 -1.67 -34.22
N ALA A 254 2.69 -2.03 -33.11
CA ALA A 254 2.68 -1.19 -31.91
C ALA A 254 4.10 -0.96 -31.37
N ALA A 255 4.92 -2.02 -31.33
CA ALA A 255 6.32 -1.92 -30.90
C ALA A 255 7.17 -1.06 -31.85
N ASP A 256 6.94 -1.13 -33.16
CA ASP A 256 7.66 -0.31 -34.15
C ASP A 256 7.30 1.18 -34.01
N ILE A 257 6.02 1.51 -33.79
CA ILE A 257 5.56 2.86 -33.52
C ILE A 257 6.16 3.40 -32.20
N ALA A 258 6.17 2.60 -31.12
CA ALA A 258 6.78 3.00 -29.85
C ALA A 258 8.28 3.32 -30.01
N LYS A 259 9.05 2.46 -30.70
CA LYS A 259 10.47 2.71 -30.99
C LYS A 259 10.68 3.98 -31.81
N LYS A 260 9.79 4.22 -32.79
CA LYS A 260 9.85 5.41 -33.62
C LYS A 260 9.56 6.67 -32.81
N ALA A 261 8.53 6.65 -31.95
CA ALA A 261 8.18 7.75 -31.06
C ALA A 261 9.37 8.11 -30.15
N ILE A 262 10.00 7.13 -29.50
CA ILE A 262 11.19 7.34 -28.66
C ILE A 262 12.34 7.96 -29.46
N LYS A 263 12.58 7.48 -30.69
CA LYS A 263 13.70 7.96 -31.52
C LYS A 263 13.50 9.35 -32.08
N THR A 264 12.26 9.71 -32.46
CA THR A 264 11.96 10.97 -33.16
C THR A 264 11.45 12.06 -32.23
N GLY A 265 10.97 11.72 -31.03
CA GLY A 265 10.27 12.64 -30.13
C GLY A 265 8.83 12.97 -30.59
N GLU A 266 8.36 12.37 -31.70
CA GLU A 266 6.97 12.54 -32.14
C GLU A 266 6.03 11.73 -31.25
N SER A 267 4.84 12.29 -30.93
CA SER A 267 3.84 11.55 -30.14
C SER A 267 3.33 10.31 -30.88
N VAL A 268 2.97 9.28 -30.13
CA VAL A 268 2.36 8.05 -30.67
C VAL A 268 1.15 8.37 -31.53
N ARG A 269 0.28 9.29 -31.07
CA ARG A 269 -0.90 9.75 -31.83
C ARG A 269 -0.53 10.33 -33.21
N SER A 270 0.46 11.24 -33.22
CA SER A 270 0.94 11.86 -34.48
C SER A 270 1.45 10.83 -35.47
N LEU A 271 2.26 9.86 -34.99
CA LEU A 271 2.80 8.80 -35.86
C LEU A 271 1.73 7.92 -36.46
N ILE A 272 0.72 7.52 -35.67
CA ILE A 272 -0.40 6.68 -36.17
C ILE A 272 -1.20 7.39 -37.28
N LEU A 273 -1.53 8.65 -37.09
CA LEU A 273 -2.26 9.46 -38.09
C LEU A 273 -1.40 9.66 -39.33
N LYS A 274 -0.12 10.03 -39.18
CA LYS A 274 0.83 10.24 -40.27
C LYS A 274 1.05 9.00 -41.12
N GLU A 275 1.10 7.86 -40.52
CA GLU A 275 1.24 6.55 -41.19
C GLU A 275 -0.11 5.96 -41.65
N LYS A 276 -1.21 6.65 -41.40
CA LYS A 276 -2.58 6.26 -41.79
C LYS A 276 -2.95 4.85 -41.30
N LEU A 277 -2.52 4.51 -40.06
CA LEU A 277 -2.78 3.21 -39.49
C LEU A 277 -4.18 3.08 -38.88
N MET A 278 -4.78 4.21 -38.49
CA MET A 278 -6.15 4.36 -38.02
C MET A 278 -6.70 5.70 -38.44
N ASP A 279 -8.02 5.85 -38.52
CA ASP A 279 -8.65 7.15 -38.65
C ASP A 279 -8.66 7.89 -37.28
N GLU A 280 -8.93 9.18 -37.34
CA GLU A 280 -8.85 10.04 -36.16
C GLU A 280 -9.95 9.73 -35.13
N ASP A 281 -11.16 9.37 -35.59
CA ASP A 281 -12.30 9.06 -34.73
C ASP A 281 -12.06 7.72 -33.98
N GLU A 282 -11.56 6.72 -34.70
CA GLU A 282 -11.14 5.43 -34.10
C GLU A 282 -10.06 5.64 -33.05
N LEU A 283 -9.02 6.40 -33.38
CA LEU A 283 -7.91 6.69 -32.50
C LEU A 283 -8.34 7.47 -31.25
N ASN A 284 -9.23 8.47 -31.39
CA ASN A 284 -9.77 9.23 -30.28
C ASN A 284 -10.52 8.34 -29.28
N ARG A 285 -11.30 7.38 -29.76
CA ARG A 285 -12.03 6.45 -28.89
C ARG A 285 -11.13 5.44 -28.20
N ILE A 286 -10.12 4.93 -28.90
CA ILE A 286 -9.16 3.98 -28.32
C ILE A 286 -8.30 4.67 -27.26
N LEU A 287 -7.87 5.90 -27.52
CA LEU A 287 -7.06 6.70 -26.61
C LEU A 287 -7.89 7.57 -25.65
N ASP A 288 -9.21 7.31 -25.54
CA ASP A 288 -10.01 7.94 -24.50
C ASP A 288 -9.43 7.62 -23.13
N PRO A 289 -8.95 8.63 -22.36
CA PRO A 289 -8.23 8.38 -21.13
C PRO A 289 -9.04 7.60 -20.09
N ILE A 290 -10.35 7.84 -20.01
CA ILE A 290 -11.21 7.12 -19.04
C ILE A 290 -11.27 5.65 -19.40
N HIS A 291 -11.53 5.31 -20.68
CA HIS A 291 -11.59 3.92 -21.12
C HIS A 291 -10.26 3.16 -20.96
N MET A 292 -9.12 3.88 -21.03
CA MET A 292 -7.80 3.28 -20.78
C MET A 292 -7.58 2.92 -19.30
N THR A 293 -8.38 3.45 -18.37
CA THR A 293 -8.24 3.21 -16.92
C THR A 293 -9.26 2.22 -16.37
N GLU A 294 -10.07 1.63 -17.24
CA GLU A 294 -11.08 0.63 -16.88
C GLU A 294 -10.69 -0.78 -17.37
N PRO A 295 -11.17 -1.85 -16.70
CA PRO A 295 -10.95 -3.21 -17.18
C PRO A 295 -11.54 -3.43 -18.58
N GLY A 296 -10.75 -4.05 -19.47
CA GLY A 296 -11.22 -4.38 -20.81
C GLY A 296 -10.28 -3.91 -21.91
N ILE A 297 -10.77 -3.87 -23.13
CA ILE A 297 -10.05 -3.37 -24.31
C ILE A 297 -10.70 -2.05 -24.72
N SER A 298 -9.95 -0.97 -24.62
CA SER A 298 -10.40 0.34 -25.09
C SER A 298 -10.74 0.29 -26.57
N GLY A 299 -11.89 0.84 -26.97
CA GLY A 299 -12.34 0.82 -28.37
C GLY A 299 -12.71 -0.58 -28.91
N LYS A 300 -13.13 -1.53 -28.05
CA LYS A 300 -13.49 -2.91 -28.41
C LYS A 300 -14.45 -3.03 -29.60
N ASP A 301 -15.37 -2.07 -29.74
CA ASP A 301 -16.36 -2.05 -30.81
C ASP A 301 -15.70 -1.92 -32.20
N TYR A 302 -14.58 -1.22 -32.31
CA TYR A 302 -13.80 -1.13 -33.55
C TYR A 302 -13.10 -2.42 -33.90
N LEU A 303 -12.65 -3.21 -32.92
CA LEU A 303 -12.10 -4.53 -33.16
C LEU A 303 -13.13 -5.49 -33.78
N ILE A 304 -14.38 -5.41 -33.36
CA ILE A 304 -15.46 -6.22 -33.88
C ILE A 304 -15.77 -5.81 -35.31
N LYS A 305 -15.95 -4.52 -35.59
CA LYS A 305 -16.21 -3.97 -36.94
C LYS A 305 -15.11 -4.29 -37.94
N ASN A 306 -13.86 -4.21 -37.55
CA ASN A 306 -12.71 -4.49 -38.42
C ASN A 306 -12.58 -5.99 -38.69
N LYS A 307 -12.98 -6.87 -37.79
CA LYS A 307 -13.02 -8.33 -37.98
C LYS A 307 -14.11 -8.76 -38.94
N GLU A 308 -15.29 -8.15 -38.86
CA GLU A 308 -16.37 -8.41 -39.83
C GLU A 308 -15.99 -8.01 -41.25
N LYS A 309 -15.20 -6.93 -41.39
CA LYS A 309 -14.71 -6.46 -42.71
C LYS A 309 -13.59 -7.34 -43.29
N THR A 310 -12.77 -7.98 -42.43
CA THR A 310 -11.56 -8.70 -42.87
C THR A 310 -11.67 -10.24 -42.82
N GLY A 311 -12.77 -10.80 -42.29
CA GLY A 311 -12.95 -12.28 -42.16
C GLY A 311 -11.94 -12.93 -41.22
N GLY A 312 -11.27 -12.16 -40.36
CA GLY A 312 -10.13 -12.61 -39.55
C GLY A 312 -10.52 -13.36 -38.27
N LYS A 313 -9.80 -14.46 -38.01
CA LYS A 313 -9.90 -15.22 -36.75
C LYS A 313 -9.57 -14.39 -35.53
N ILE A 314 -10.33 -14.58 -34.46
CA ILE A 314 -10.06 -14.01 -33.14
C ILE A 314 -8.68 -14.53 -32.69
N PHE A 315 -7.71 -13.62 -32.46
CA PHE A 315 -6.50 -14.01 -31.76
C PHE A 315 -6.89 -14.58 -30.39
N PRO A 316 -6.34 -15.73 -30.00
CA PRO A 316 -6.55 -16.22 -28.64
C PRO A 316 -6.05 -15.16 -27.66
N PRO A 317 -6.68 -15.05 -26.48
CA PRO A 317 -6.16 -14.17 -25.44
C PRO A 317 -4.67 -14.46 -25.27
N VAL A 318 -3.86 -13.41 -25.19
CA VAL A 318 -2.43 -13.53 -24.90
C VAL A 318 -2.36 -14.41 -23.65
N LYS A 319 -1.87 -15.64 -23.81
CA LYS A 319 -1.48 -16.45 -22.66
C LYS A 319 -0.50 -15.57 -21.92
N SER A 320 -0.91 -15.06 -20.75
CA SER A 320 0.01 -14.44 -19.83
C SER A 320 1.16 -15.43 -19.68
N SER A 321 2.28 -15.13 -20.30
CA SER A 321 3.52 -15.83 -20.02
C SER A 321 3.76 -15.57 -18.54
N GLY A 322 3.52 -16.63 -17.74
CA GLY A 322 3.46 -16.55 -16.29
C GLY A 322 4.81 -16.13 -15.71
N HIS A 323 5.02 -14.86 -15.57
CA HIS A 323 5.73 -14.36 -14.44
C HIS A 323 4.71 -14.24 -13.28
N ILE A 324 4.39 -15.40 -12.70
CA ILE A 324 3.84 -15.46 -11.36
C ILE A 324 4.91 -14.80 -10.49
N SER A 325 4.66 -13.56 -10.07
CA SER A 325 5.56 -12.89 -9.13
C SER A 325 5.66 -13.82 -7.91
N TYR A 326 6.84 -13.93 -7.30
CA TYR A 326 7.07 -14.72 -6.06
C TYR A 326 6.04 -14.42 -4.97
N ILE A 327 5.46 -13.23 -4.96
CA ILE A 327 4.36 -12.81 -4.08
C ILE A 327 3.06 -13.59 -4.37
N ASN A 328 2.72 -13.86 -5.63
CA ASN A 328 1.56 -14.70 -5.95
C ASN A 328 1.77 -16.18 -5.56
N MET A 329 3.00 -16.67 -5.55
CA MET A 329 3.30 -18.00 -5.01
C MET A 329 3.05 -18.08 -3.50
N ILE A 330 3.43 -17.07 -2.73
CA ILE A 330 3.16 -16.99 -1.28
C ILE A 330 1.64 -16.87 -1.04
N PHE A 331 0.90 -16.13 -1.85
CA PHE A 331 -0.57 -16.03 -1.75
C PHE A 331 -1.28 -17.35 -2.13
N ILE A 332 -0.76 -18.09 -3.10
CA ILE A 332 -1.27 -19.43 -3.44
C ILE A 332 -1.01 -20.40 -2.28
N PHE A 333 0.15 -20.32 -1.61
CA PHE A 333 0.46 -21.15 -0.45
C PHE A 333 -0.39 -20.80 0.80
N LEU A 334 -0.80 -19.56 0.96
CA LEU A 334 -1.62 -19.12 2.11
C LEU A 334 -3.14 -19.32 1.89
N ASN A 335 -3.62 -19.38 0.66
CA ASN A 335 -5.04 -19.55 0.35
C ASN A 335 -5.45 -21.00 -0.01
N TYR A 336 -4.50 -21.89 -0.28
CA TYR A 336 -4.77 -23.32 -0.35
C TYR A 336 -4.30 -23.93 0.97
N SER A 337 -5.24 -24.40 1.78
CA SER A 337 -4.99 -25.39 2.83
C SER A 337 -4.37 -26.62 2.14
N ILE A 338 -3.05 -26.64 2.06
CA ILE A 338 -2.32 -27.81 1.67
C ILE A 338 -2.46 -28.80 2.84
N ASP A 339 -3.23 -29.84 2.59
CA ASP A 339 -3.30 -31.01 3.43
C ASP A 339 -1.86 -31.55 3.63
N PHE A 340 -1.29 -31.37 4.81
CA PHE A 340 0.08 -31.78 5.18
C PHE A 340 0.29 -33.30 5.19
N ASN A 341 -0.64 -34.07 4.67
CA ASN A 341 -0.54 -35.54 4.58
C ASN A 341 0.39 -36.08 3.48
N TRP A 342 1.02 -35.22 2.68
CA TRP A 342 1.90 -35.67 1.55
C TRP A 342 3.39 -35.73 1.90
N ILE A 343 3.83 -35.38 3.12
CA ILE A 343 5.26 -35.40 3.52
C ILE A 343 5.59 -36.59 4.44
N ARG A 344 4.71 -37.58 4.56
CA ARG A 344 4.92 -38.75 5.44
C ARG A 344 5.14 -40.10 4.75
N THR A 345 5.35 -40.12 3.46
CA THR A 345 5.78 -41.36 2.77
C THR A 345 6.92 -40.99 1.85
N ASP A 346 8.13 -41.11 2.33
CA ASP A 346 9.42 -41.41 1.71
C ASP A 346 10.57 -40.66 2.43
N LEU A 347 10.87 -41.14 3.64
CA LEU A 347 12.19 -41.12 4.28
C LEU A 347 12.34 -42.38 5.13
#